data_00e49d43ee831f56ca2991cc3d41230d
#
_entry.id   00e49d43ee831f56ca2991cc3d41230d
#
_cell.length_a   1.000
_cell.length_b   1.000
_cell.length_c   1.000
_cell.angle_alpha   90.00
_cell.angle_beta   90.00
_cell.angle_gamma   90.00
#
_symmetry.space_group_name_H-M   'P 1'
#
loop_
_entity.id
_entity.type
_entity.pdbx_description
1 polymer ?
#
loop_
_entity_poly.entity_id
_entity_poly.type
_entity_poly.pdbx_seq_one_letter_code
_entity_poly.pdbx_strand_id
1 'polypeptide(L)'
;AWRAVTCLGVAVVVTLAGLLVGGPTGLTAAQKACLALGAAPLAGMAALALAAWTRNTIEGFAVVKLAFAILVLPVAAPVMGSPWRELLALLPSWWVLRAAEAMQAGEGWQLLVIGAMSVNLVLMGAAAATVVRVGAPIGATA
;
A
#
# COMPACT_ATOMS: atom_id res chain seq x y z
N ALA A 1 4.85 16.03 10.44
CA ALA A 1 5.65 15.75 9.22
C ALA A 1 6.72 14.69 9.47
N TRP A 2 7.60 14.84 10.48
CA TRP A 2 8.72 13.93 10.75
C TRP A 2 8.30 12.47 10.96
N ARG A 3 7.27 12.21 11.77
CA ARG A 3 6.75 10.84 12.03
C ARG A 3 6.30 10.13 10.75
N ALA A 4 5.65 10.84 9.82
CA ALA A 4 5.22 10.24 8.55
C ALA A 4 6.41 9.84 7.68
N VAL A 5 7.45 10.66 7.62
CA VAL A 5 8.70 10.37 6.87
C VAL A 5 9.40 9.14 7.47
N THR A 6 9.48 9.06 8.81
CA THR A 6 10.09 7.92 9.49
C THR A 6 9.30 6.62 9.24
N CYS A 7 7.97 6.66 9.35
CA CYS A 7 7.12 5.50 9.05
C CYS A 7 7.27 5.03 7.61
N LEU A 8 7.31 5.97 6.66
CA LEU A 8 7.51 5.64 5.24
C LEU A 8 8.89 5.01 5.02
N GLY A 9 9.94 5.57 5.60
CA GLY A 9 11.29 5.02 5.51
C GLY A 9 11.39 3.60 6.07
N VAL A 10 10.82 3.35 7.24
CA VAL A 10 10.76 2.00 7.84
C VAL A 10 9.96 1.06 6.94
N ALA A 11 8.82 1.49 6.39
CA ALA A 11 8.01 0.68 5.49
C ALA A 11 8.79 0.28 4.22
N VAL A 12 9.55 1.22 3.61
CA VAL A 12 10.42 0.91 2.46
C VAL A 12 11.45 -0.15 2.83
N VAL A 13 12.15 0.02 3.94
CA VAL A 13 13.22 -0.89 4.38
C VAL A 13 12.65 -2.28 4.65
N VAL A 14 11.55 -2.39 5.39
CA VAL A 14 10.91 -3.68 5.72
C VAL A 14 10.38 -4.37 4.45
N THR A 15 9.73 -3.63 3.56
CA THR A 15 9.21 -4.18 2.30
C THR A 15 10.37 -4.65 1.40
N LEU A 16 11.43 -3.87 1.30
CA LEU A 16 12.63 -4.25 0.53
C LEU A 16 13.30 -5.49 1.11
N ALA A 17 13.49 -5.55 2.42
CA ALA A 17 14.04 -6.72 3.09
C ALA A 17 13.18 -7.98 2.84
N GLY A 18 11.87 -7.87 2.96
CA GLY A 18 10.95 -8.96 2.66
C GLY A 18 11.02 -9.44 1.20
N LEU A 19 11.11 -8.52 0.25
CA LEU A 19 11.25 -8.83 -1.17
C LEU A 19 12.64 -9.43 -1.51
N LEU A 20 13.69 -9.03 -0.83
CA LEU A 20 15.03 -9.58 -1.04
C LEU A 20 15.13 -11.03 -0.53
N VAL A 21 14.51 -11.32 0.63
CA VAL A 21 14.58 -12.65 1.27
C VAL A 21 13.56 -13.63 0.68
N GLY A 22 12.32 -13.23 0.51
CA GLY A 22 11.21 -14.12 0.13
C GLY A 22 10.42 -13.66 -1.09
N GLY A 23 10.91 -12.65 -1.82
CA GLY A 23 10.22 -12.11 -2.99
C GLY A 23 10.27 -13.01 -4.23
N PRO A 24 9.56 -12.60 -5.30
CA PRO A 24 9.50 -13.37 -6.54
C PRO A 24 10.90 -13.75 -7.05
N THR A 25 11.09 -15.01 -7.39
CA THR A 25 12.33 -15.50 -7.99
C THR A 25 12.46 -14.96 -9.42
N GLY A 26 13.70 -14.66 -9.83
CA GLY A 26 13.97 -14.14 -11.19
C GLY A 26 14.00 -12.63 -11.31
N LEU A 27 13.57 -11.87 -10.31
CA LEU A 27 13.68 -10.41 -10.34
C LEU A 27 15.06 -9.93 -9.89
N THR A 28 15.57 -8.92 -10.58
CA THR A 28 16.81 -8.22 -10.18
C THR A 28 16.61 -7.41 -8.89
N ALA A 29 17.70 -7.09 -8.19
CA ALA A 29 17.64 -6.26 -7.00
C ALA A 29 17.03 -4.86 -7.28
N ALA A 30 17.30 -4.29 -8.45
CA ALA A 30 16.71 -3.02 -8.88
C ALA A 30 15.18 -3.11 -9.05
N GLN A 31 14.68 -4.18 -9.69
CA GLN A 31 13.25 -4.41 -9.84
C GLN A 31 12.56 -4.60 -8.47
N LYS A 32 13.18 -5.35 -7.56
CA LYS A 32 12.68 -5.50 -6.18
C LYS A 32 12.64 -4.17 -5.43
N ALA A 33 13.66 -3.32 -5.60
CA ALA A 33 13.66 -1.98 -5.02
C ALA A 33 12.54 -1.10 -5.58
N CYS A 34 12.27 -1.14 -6.89
CA CYS A 34 11.15 -0.42 -7.51
C CYS A 34 9.80 -0.91 -6.97
N LEU A 35 9.60 -2.23 -6.81
CA LEU A 35 8.38 -2.78 -6.20
C LEU A 35 8.22 -2.34 -4.75
N ALA A 36 9.32 -2.33 -3.96
CA ALA A 36 9.30 -1.86 -2.58
C ALA A 36 8.87 -0.39 -2.48
N LEU A 37 9.40 0.46 -3.36
CA LEU A 37 8.99 1.87 -3.43
C LEU A 37 7.52 2.03 -3.82
N GLY A 38 7.02 1.24 -4.77
CA GLY A 38 5.61 1.25 -5.17
C GLY A 38 4.67 0.78 -4.05
N ALA A 39 5.11 -0.20 -3.24
CA ALA A 39 4.32 -0.78 -2.16
C ALA A 39 4.40 -0.01 -0.82
N ALA A 40 5.50 0.70 -0.57
CA ALA A 40 5.75 1.36 0.72
C ALA A 40 4.63 2.29 1.20
N PRO A 41 3.97 3.11 0.35
CA PRO A 41 2.87 3.95 0.79
C PRO A 41 1.66 3.17 1.33
N LEU A 42 1.48 1.90 0.95
CA LEU A 42 0.39 1.05 1.49
C LEU A 42 0.55 0.82 2.99
N ALA A 43 1.79 0.59 3.46
CA ALA A 43 2.06 0.45 4.89
C ALA A 43 1.82 1.77 5.64
N GLY A 44 2.17 2.91 5.02
CA GLY A 44 1.85 4.24 5.55
C GLY A 44 0.34 4.46 5.68
N MET A 45 -0.44 4.07 4.68
CA MET A 45 -1.91 4.13 4.71
C MET A 45 -2.49 3.28 5.84
N ALA A 46 -2.00 2.04 6.01
CA ALA A 46 -2.45 1.15 7.08
C ALA A 46 -2.15 1.75 8.47
N ALA A 47 -0.95 2.31 8.66
CA ALA A 47 -0.58 2.98 9.89
C ALA A 47 -1.45 4.21 10.19
N LEU A 48 -1.76 5.02 9.18
CA LEU A 48 -2.65 6.18 9.32
C LEU A 48 -4.09 5.75 9.62
N ALA A 49 -4.60 4.71 8.97
CA ALA A 49 -5.92 4.15 9.23
C ALA A 49 -6.04 3.65 10.66
N LEU A 50 -5.03 2.93 11.17
CA LEU A 50 -4.96 2.51 12.56
C LEU A 50 -4.99 3.72 13.50
N ALA A 51 -4.15 4.72 13.25
CA ALA A 51 -4.09 5.92 14.10
C ALA A 51 -5.40 6.72 14.12
N ALA A 52 -6.16 6.71 13.01
CA ALA A 52 -7.39 7.49 12.87
C ALA A 52 -8.62 6.78 13.44
N TRP A 53 -8.71 5.46 13.25
CA TRP A 53 -9.96 4.73 13.44
C TRP A 53 -9.95 3.79 14.65
N THR A 54 -8.80 3.66 15.34
CA THR A 54 -8.72 2.75 16.48
C THR A 54 -8.61 3.51 17.80
N ARG A 55 -9.52 3.18 18.73
CA ARG A 55 -9.52 3.72 20.09
C ARG A 55 -8.95 2.70 21.11
N ASN A 56 -8.92 1.45 20.72
CA ASN A 56 -8.43 0.37 21.56
C ASN A 56 -7.77 -0.74 20.71
N THR A 57 -7.09 -1.67 21.36
CA THR A 57 -6.36 -2.77 20.72
C THR A 57 -7.27 -3.70 19.91
N ILE A 58 -8.50 -3.94 20.36
CA ILE A 58 -9.45 -4.85 19.69
C ILE A 58 -9.90 -4.25 18.35
N GLU A 59 -10.26 -2.97 18.36
CA GLU A 59 -10.58 -2.24 17.12
C GLU A 59 -9.38 -2.22 16.16
N GLY A 60 -8.16 -2.05 16.69
CA GLY A 60 -6.92 -2.10 15.92
C GLY A 60 -6.78 -3.42 15.17
N PHE A 61 -6.99 -4.55 15.84
CA PHE A 61 -6.94 -5.86 15.18
C PHE A 61 -8.01 -6.04 14.12
N ALA A 62 -9.22 -5.54 14.33
CA ALA A 62 -10.28 -5.60 13.34
C ALA A 62 -9.93 -4.80 12.08
N VAL A 63 -9.41 -3.57 12.25
CA VAL A 63 -8.98 -2.71 11.14
C VAL A 63 -7.82 -3.33 10.37
N VAL A 64 -6.83 -3.92 11.06
CA VAL A 64 -5.70 -4.61 10.40
C VAL A 64 -6.17 -5.79 9.58
N LYS A 65 -7.06 -6.64 10.13
CA LYS A 65 -7.60 -7.80 9.40
C LYS A 65 -8.37 -7.37 8.16
N LEU A 66 -9.21 -6.34 8.27
CA LEU A 66 -9.97 -5.82 7.14
C LEU A 66 -9.04 -5.22 6.07
N ALA A 67 -8.10 -4.39 6.46
CA ALA A 67 -7.11 -3.81 5.56
C ALA A 67 -6.30 -4.89 4.85
N PHE A 68 -5.85 -5.92 5.58
CA PHE A 68 -5.11 -7.04 5.01
C PHE A 68 -5.96 -7.83 4.01
N ALA A 69 -7.22 -8.13 4.34
CA ALA A 69 -8.13 -8.82 3.43
C ALA A 69 -8.29 -8.05 2.11
N ILE A 70 -8.48 -6.73 2.16
CA ILE A 70 -8.60 -5.87 0.99
C ILE A 70 -7.29 -5.84 0.19
N LEU A 71 -6.14 -5.74 0.85
CA LEU A 71 -4.83 -5.69 0.19
C LEU A 71 -4.45 -7.01 -0.49
N VAL A 72 -4.90 -8.15 0.05
CA VAL A 72 -4.62 -9.48 -0.50
C VAL A 72 -5.60 -9.86 -1.62
N LEU A 73 -6.76 -9.22 -1.68
CA LEU A 73 -7.81 -9.55 -2.67
C LEU A 73 -7.30 -9.62 -4.12
N PRO A 74 -6.39 -8.74 -4.62
CA PRO A 74 -5.86 -8.84 -5.98
C PRO A 74 -5.08 -10.13 -6.28
N VAL A 75 -4.59 -10.85 -5.27
CA VAL A 75 -3.92 -12.14 -5.46
C VAL A 75 -4.87 -13.19 -6.05
N ALA A 76 -6.17 -13.02 -5.84
CA ALA A 76 -7.20 -13.87 -6.44
C ALA A 76 -7.50 -13.55 -7.91
N ALA A 77 -6.94 -12.47 -8.47
CA ALA A 77 -7.21 -12.02 -9.84
C ALA A 77 -7.04 -13.11 -10.92
N PRO A 78 -6.05 -14.04 -10.85
CA PRO A 78 -5.89 -15.07 -11.87
C PRO A 78 -7.06 -16.06 -11.94
N VAL A 79 -7.81 -16.27 -10.83
CA VAL A 79 -8.95 -17.17 -10.76
C VAL A 79 -10.29 -16.48 -10.98
N MET A 80 -10.27 -15.14 -11.06
CA MET A 80 -11.47 -14.33 -11.29
C MET A 80 -11.65 -14.04 -12.78
N GLY A 81 -12.89 -14.25 -13.28
CA GLY A 81 -13.24 -13.87 -14.65
C GLY A 81 -13.47 -12.37 -14.80
N SER A 82 -13.39 -11.87 -16.04
CA SER A 82 -13.88 -10.54 -16.40
C SER A 82 -15.41 -10.48 -16.13
N PRO A 83 -15.98 -9.37 -15.60
CA PRO A 83 -15.35 -8.06 -15.35
C PRO A 83 -14.73 -7.89 -13.95
N TRP A 84 -14.85 -8.89 -13.07
CA TRP A 84 -14.40 -8.78 -11.68
C TRP A 84 -12.91 -8.47 -11.54
N ARG A 85 -12.09 -9.04 -12.44
CA ARG A 85 -10.66 -8.78 -12.48
C ARG A 85 -10.34 -7.30 -12.72
N GLU A 86 -11.15 -6.61 -13.53
CA GLU A 86 -10.94 -5.18 -13.85
C GLU A 86 -11.32 -4.29 -12.68
N LEU A 87 -12.31 -4.69 -11.87
CA LEU A 87 -12.68 -3.96 -10.66
C LEU A 87 -11.56 -3.96 -9.61
N LEU A 88 -10.69 -4.97 -9.63
CA LEU A 88 -9.52 -5.01 -8.76
C LEU A 88 -8.52 -3.88 -9.05
N ALA A 89 -8.56 -3.27 -10.25
CA ALA A 89 -7.73 -2.11 -10.59
C ALA A 89 -8.03 -0.86 -9.73
N LEU A 90 -9.18 -0.84 -9.05
CA LEU A 90 -9.50 0.19 -8.05
C LEU A 90 -8.71 0.01 -6.76
N LEU A 91 -8.16 -1.18 -6.51
CA LEU A 91 -7.39 -1.46 -5.31
C LEU A 91 -5.92 -1.05 -5.50
N PRO A 92 -5.34 -0.33 -4.54
CA PRO A 92 -3.97 0.17 -4.66
C PRO A 92 -2.94 -0.96 -4.77
N SER A 93 -3.17 -2.10 -4.13
CA SER A 93 -2.29 -3.28 -4.19
C SER A 93 -2.30 -3.99 -5.55
N TRP A 94 -3.36 -3.81 -6.36
CA TRP A 94 -3.44 -4.39 -7.70
C TRP A 94 -2.32 -3.89 -8.63
N TRP A 95 -2.02 -2.59 -8.57
CA TRP A 95 -0.96 -1.98 -9.39
C TRP A 95 0.42 -2.54 -9.08
N VAL A 96 0.70 -2.80 -7.78
CA VAL A 96 1.96 -3.41 -7.34
C VAL A 96 2.05 -4.85 -7.82
N LEU A 97 0.95 -5.62 -7.74
CA LEU A 97 0.91 -7.00 -8.22
C LEU A 97 1.12 -7.06 -9.73
N ARG A 98 0.42 -6.23 -10.50
CA ARG A 98 0.57 -6.17 -11.96
C ARG A 98 1.98 -5.75 -12.39
N ALA A 99 2.62 -4.84 -11.66
CA ALA A 99 4.00 -4.48 -11.90
C ALA A 99 4.95 -5.68 -11.67
N ALA A 100 4.71 -6.47 -10.62
CA ALA A 100 5.49 -7.68 -10.34
C ALA A 100 5.31 -8.75 -11.43
N GLU A 101 4.06 -8.98 -11.90
CA GLU A 101 3.76 -9.88 -13.00
C GLU A 101 4.45 -9.46 -14.31
N ALA A 102 4.35 -8.17 -14.67
CA ALA A 102 4.99 -7.62 -15.87
C ALA A 102 6.52 -7.72 -15.82
N MET A 103 7.13 -7.50 -14.63
CA MET A 103 8.56 -7.69 -14.43
C MET A 103 8.99 -9.16 -14.68
N GLN A 104 8.19 -10.14 -14.21
CA GLN A 104 8.47 -11.55 -14.44
C GLN A 104 8.29 -11.96 -15.90
N ALA A 105 7.31 -11.37 -16.58
CA ALA A 105 7.08 -11.58 -18.01
C ALA A 105 8.10 -10.88 -18.92
N GLY A 106 8.93 -9.98 -18.37
CA GLY A 106 9.85 -9.14 -19.15
C GLY A 106 9.15 -8.04 -19.94
N GLU A 107 7.92 -7.69 -19.57
CA GLU A 107 7.12 -6.65 -20.20
C GLU A 107 7.44 -5.24 -19.64
N GLY A 108 6.85 -4.20 -20.25
CA GLY A 108 7.03 -2.80 -19.85
C GLY A 108 6.42 -2.46 -18.49
N TRP A 109 7.08 -2.81 -17.41
CA TRP A 109 6.65 -2.66 -16.02
C TRP A 109 6.77 -1.24 -15.44
N GLN A 110 7.56 -0.37 -16.09
CA GLN A 110 7.92 0.96 -15.55
C GLN A 110 6.68 1.83 -15.30
N LEU A 111 5.76 1.87 -16.25
CA LEU A 111 4.51 2.63 -16.13
C LEU A 111 3.61 2.09 -15.02
N LEU A 112 3.61 0.77 -14.78
CA LEU A 112 2.84 0.15 -13.72
C LEU A 112 3.40 0.51 -12.34
N VAL A 113 4.73 0.58 -12.18
CA VAL A 113 5.38 1.03 -10.94
C VAL A 113 5.08 2.51 -10.68
N ILE A 114 5.19 3.37 -11.70
CA ILE A 114 4.86 4.79 -11.57
C ILE A 114 3.38 4.95 -11.20
N GLY A 115 2.50 4.19 -11.84
CA GLY A 115 1.07 4.15 -11.51
C GLY A 115 0.83 3.71 -10.06
N ALA A 116 1.48 2.63 -9.62
CA ALA A 116 1.40 2.15 -8.25
C ALA A 116 1.84 3.23 -7.24
N MET A 117 3.00 3.85 -7.47
CA MET A 117 3.49 4.94 -6.62
C MET A 117 2.49 6.11 -6.57
N SER A 118 2.02 6.56 -7.73
CA SER A 118 1.13 7.73 -7.83
C SER A 118 -0.19 7.48 -7.11
N VAL A 119 -0.86 6.36 -7.39
CA VAL A 119 -2.13 5.98 -6.74
C VAL A 119 -1.95 5.85 -5.24
N ASN A 120 -0.90 5.14 -4.80
CA ASN A 120 -0.66 4.88 -3.39
C ASN A 120 -0.28 6.17 -2.63
N LEU A 121 0.49 7.08 -3.22
CA LEU A 121 0.82 8.38 -2.61
C LEU A 121 -0.40 9.29 -2.51
N VAL A 122 -1.26 9.34 -3.54
CA VAL A 122 -2.51 10.11 -3.51
C VAL A 122 -3.42 9.61 -2.39
N LEU A 123 -3.62 8.30 -2.29
CA LEU A 123 -4.44 7.70 -1.26
C LEU A 123 -3.85 7.91 0.14
N MET A 124 -2.53 7.80 0.29
CA MET A 124 -1.85 8.11 1.55
C MET A 124 -2.03 9.58 1.95
N GLY A 125 -1.90 10.50 0.99
CA GLY A 125 -2.14 11.92 1.21
C GLY A 125 -3.59 12.22 1.63
N ALA A 126 -4.56 11.58 0.99
CA ALA A 126 -5.98 11.68 1.35
C ALA A 126 -6.23 11.14 2.78
N ALA A 127 -5.66 9.97 3.12
CA ALA A 127 -5.75 9.41 4.46
C ALA A 127 -5.12 10.34 5.51
N ALA A 128 -3.95 10.91 5.24
CA ALA A 128 -3.29 11.87 6.14
C ALA A 128 -4.14 13.12 6.35
N ALA A 129 -4.78 13.65 5.30
CA ALA A 129 -5.66 14.80 5.39
C ALA A 129 -6.90 14.53 6.27
N THR A 130 -7.47 13.32 6.20
CA THR A 130 -8.59 12.92 7.06
C THR A 130 -8.17 12.83 8.52
N VAL A 131 -7.00 12.26 8.82
CA VAL A 131 -6.46 12.18 10.18
C VAL A 131 -6.27 13.57 10.79
N VAL A 132 -5.72 14.51 10.02
CA VAL A 132 -5.51 15.90 10.49
C VAL A 132 -6.85 16.58 10.80
N ARG A 133 -7.88 16.36 9.96
CA ARG A 133 -9.21 16.95 10.17
C ARG A 133 -9.92 16.39 11.40
N VAL A 134 -9.81 15.08 11.62
CA VAL A 134 -10.45 14.40 12.77
C VAL A 134 -9.69 14.69 14.08
N GLY A 135 -8.36 14.85 14.01
CA GLY A 135 -7.52 15.14 15.16
C GLY A 135 -7.48 16.63 15.58
N ALA A 136 -8.09 17.54 14.80
CA ALA A 136 -8.20 18.92 15.21
C ALA A 136 -9.16 19.02 16.43
N PRO A 137 -8.72 19.52 17.60
CA PRO A 137 -9.59 19.62 18.76
C PRO A 137 -10.78 20.54 18.44
N ILE A 138 -12.00 20.00 18.60
CA ILE A 138 -13.24 20.76 18.63
C ILE A 138 -13.18 21.61 19.92
N GLY A 139 -12.45 22.70 19.92
CA GLY A 139 -12.26 23.49 21.16
C GLY A 139 -11.39 24.72 21.04
N ALA A 140 -10.96 25.11 19.85
CA ALA A 140 -10.15 26.32 19.64
C ALA A 140 -11.00 27.54 19.23
N THR A 141 -12.29 27.55 19.58
CA THR A 141 -13.15 28.75 19.46
C THR A 141 -13.80 29.02 20.82
N ALA A 142 -13.03 29.57 21.72
CA ALA A 142 -13.51 30.32 22.88
C ALA A 142 -12.70 31.58 23.02
#